data_a736717df9c6143295d46151fd0d0835
#
_entry.id   a736717df9c6143295d46151fd0d0835
#
_cell.length_a   1.000
_cell.length_b   1.000
_cell.length_c   1.000
_cell.angle_alpha   90.00
_cell.angle_beta   90.00
_cell.angle_gamma   90.00
#
_symmetry.space_group_name_H-M   'P 1'
#
loop_
_entity.id
_entity.type
_entity.pdbx_description
1 polymer ?
#
loop_
_entity_poly.entity_id
_entity_poly.type
_entity_poly.pdbx_seq_one_letter_code
_entity_poly.pdbx_strand_id
1 'polypeptide(L)'
;MNPVAGIGGRAGYKGSDDPENQEKAILAGYEKAAWKRAKDCMQLIKGLDGYQLYSPAGEMGGEVLEMLGLSCRQVYVPGVPTTRADTHSCLEKLMAEKVDLVVFCGGDGTARDVCQICGQQVPVLGIPAGVKMYSGCFAVNPRIAGNLLRDYILGRNVSFELREVMDLDEAILGRYCVNAKLYGYLLALNQGISLQGSKAASAADPFEAELLAEELVSRMQADVLYIIGPGSTTFKIKEHLGVDGTLIGVDAVKNRQLIAKDADELTLLRLLAENPSAKIIVTCIGGAGFVFGRGNQQISAKVIQRVGKENIQLAVTKSKLLSLNQRPMYVDTGDAKIDSYLAGYYKIPLSSQESTVYKIQNI
;
A
#
# COMPACT_ATOMS: atom_id res chain seq x y z
N MET A 1 11.36 12.08 -4.84
CA MET A 1 10.03 11.42 -5.04
C MET A 1 10.02 10.75 -6.41
N ASN A 2 9.46 9.53 -6.51
CA ASN A 2 9.16 8.93 -7.82
C ASN A 2 7.76 9.40 -8.26
N PRO A 3 7.64 10.26 -9.30
CA PRO A 3 6.36 10.89 -9.67
C PRO A 3 5.29 9.89 -10.13
N VAL A 4 5.71 8.76 -10.69
CA VAL A 4 4.80 7.73 -11.24
C VAL A 4 4.45 6.62 -10.24
N ALA A 5 5.03 6.65 -9.03
CA ALA A 5 4.72 5.65 -8.02
C ALA A 5 3.23 5.63 -7.68
N GLY A 6 2.66 4.43 -7.69
CA GLY A 6 1.25 4.19 -7.33
C GLY A 6 0.23 4.51 -8.42
N ILE A 7 0.62 5.02 -9.59
CA ILE A 7 -0.33 5.34 -10.68
C ILE A 7 -1.11 4.11 -11.15
N GLY A 8 -0.46 2.95 -11.16
CA GLY A 8 -1.08 1.68 -11.58
C GLY A 8 -2.02 1.05 -10.54
N GLY A 9 -2.07 1.56 -9.30
CA GLY A 9 -2.79 0.89 -8.22
C GLY A 9 -4.29 0.73 -8.46
N ARG A 10 -4.96 1.80 -8.86
CA ARG A 10 -6.40 1.77 -9.17
C ARG A 10 -6.70 1.09 -10.52
N ALA A 11 -5.75 1.14 -11.45
CA ALA A 11 -5.82 0.47 -12.74
C ALA A 11 -5.54 -1.05 -12.66
N GLY A 12 -5.25 -1.59 -11.48
CA GLY A 12 -4.97 -3.01 -11.30
C GLY A 12 -3.56 -3.43 -11.70
N TYR A 13 -2.70 -2.51 -12.14
CA TYR A 13 -1.33 -2.83 -12.51
C TYR A 13 -0.48 -3.20 -11.29
N LYS A 14 0.38 -4.18 -11.43
CA LYS A 14 1.19 -4.75 -10.34
C LYS A 14 2.36 -3.86 -9.93
N GLY A 15 2.79 -2.94 -10.85
CA GLY A 15 3.85 -1.96 -10.65
C GLY A 15 3.59 -0.70 -11.48
N SER A 16 4.45 0.30 -11.31
CA SER A 16 4.41 1.56 -12.08
C SER A 16 5.63 1.74 -12.98
N ASP A 17 6.42 0.68 -13.19
CA ASP A 17 7.72 0.78 -13.87
C ASP A 17 7.61 0.63 -15.40
N ASP A 18 6.51 0.07 -15.90
CA ASP A 18 6.24 -0.10 -17.33
C ASP A 18 5.63 1.18 -17.93
N PRO A 19 6.32 1.84 -18.89
CA PRO A 19 5.84 3.06 -19.55
C PRO A 19 4.49 2.90 -20.25
N GLU A 20 4.22 1.74 -20.87
CA GLU A 20 2.92 1.51 -21.53
C GLU A 20 1.78 1.46 -20.52
N ASN A 21 2.00 0.84 -19.37
CA ASN A 21 1.01 0.78 -18.29
C ASN A 21 0.78 2.15 -17.65
N GLN A 22 1.84 2.99 -17.55
CA GLN A 22 1.72 4.38 -17.10
C GLN A 22 0.85 5.19 -18.06
N GLU A 23 1.12 5.11 -19.37
CA GLU A 23 0.37 5.84 -20.38
C GLU A 23 -1.10 5.40 -20.42
N LYS A 24 -1.35 4.09 -20.39
CA LYS A 24 -2.72 3.53 -20.30
C LYS A 24 -3.46 4.01 -19.06
N ALA A 25 -2.79 4.07 -17.90
CA ALA A 25 -3.40 4.56 -16.68
C ALA A 25 -3.74 6.06 -16.78
N ILE A 26 -2.85 6.88 -17.35
CA ILE A 26 -3.11 8.32 -17.56
C ILE A 26 -4.27 8.53 -18.54
N LEU A 27 -4.29 7.81 -19.65
CA LEU A 27 -5.36 7.89 -20.65
C LEU A 27 -6.72 7.44 -20.07
N ALA A 28 -6.70 6.49 -19.15
CA ALA A 28 -7.90 6.06 -18.41
C ALA A 28 -8.33 7.07 -17.32
N GLY A 29 -7.63 8.20 -17.15
CA GLY A 29 -7.98 9.24 -16.18
C GLY A 29 -7.51 8.99 -14.75
N TYR A 30 -6.57 8.07 -14.54
CA TYR A 30 -5.98 7.86 -13.23
C TYR A 30 -4.91 8.90 -12.93
N GLU A 31 -4.99 9.50 -11.75
CA GLU A 31 -4.05 10.54 -11.31
C GLU A 31 -2.78 9.93 -10.69
N LYS A 32 -1.65 10.61 -10.88
CA LYS A 32 -0.41 10.34 -10.15
C LYS A 32 -0.64 10.58 -8.66
N ALA A 33 -0.44 9.58 -7.79
CA ALA A 33 -0.73 9.68 -6.36
C ALA A 33 0.46 10.13 -5.50
N ALA A 34 1.69 9.98 -6.00
CA ALA A 34 2.91 10.19 -5.23
C ALA A 34 3.03 11.63 -4.67
N TRP A 35 2.71 12.65 -5.47
CA TRP A 35 2.77 14.04 -5.03
C TRP A 35 1.86 14.35 -3.85
N LYS A 36 0.65 13.77 -3.83
CA LYS A 36 -0.31 13.91 -2.72
C LYS A 36 0.24 13.27 -1.45
N ARG A 37 0.82 12.09 -1.58
CA ARG A 37 1.46 11.37 -0.46
C ARG A 37 2.66 12.14 0.10
N ALA A 38 3.52 12.69 -0.77
CA ALA A 38 4.64 13.53 -0.35
C ALA A 38 4.14 14.82 0.33
N LYS A 39 3.11 15.47 -0.21
CA LYS A 39 2.47 16.65 0.38
C LYS A 39 1.92 16.35 1.77
N ASP A 40 1.18 15.26 1.95
CA ASP A 40 0.59 14.86 3.25
C ASP A 40 1.66 14.62 4.32
N CYS A 41 2.85 14.19 3.94
CA CYS A 41 3.99 14.07 4.83
C CYS A 41 4.63 15.43 5.12
N MET A 42 5.05 16.16 4.07
CA MET A 42 5.87 17.37 4.20
C MET A 42 5.12 18.55 4.83
N GLN A 43 3.79 18.61 4.75
CA GLN A 43 3.01 19.66 5.41
C GLN A 43 3.16 19.65 6.95
N LEU A 44 3.56 18.52 7.57
CA LEU A 44 3.72 18.40 9.02
C LEU A 44 5.00 19.02 9.57
N ILE A 45 5.92 19.43 8.71
CA ILE A 45 7.12 20.17 9.09
C ILE A 45 7.02 21.66 8.77
N LYS A 46 5.90 22.10 8.21
CA LYS A 46 5.67 23.51 7.91
C LYS A 46 5.67 24.35 9.18
N GLY A 47 6.44 25.45 9.17
CA GLY A 47 6.59 26.35 10.32
C GLY A 47 7.57 25.87 11.39
N LEU A 48 8.33 24.80 11.14
CA LEU A 48 9.46 24.43 11.95
C LEU A 48 10.72 25.14 11.45
N ASP A 49 11.65 25.37 12.35
CA ASP A 49 12.96 25.95 12.11
C ASP A 49 14.07 24.91 12.38
N GLY A 50 15.33 25.27 12.07
CA GLY A 50 16.51 24.47 12.44
C GLY A 50 16.83 23.33 11.46
N TYR A 51 16.29 23.33 10.23
CA TYR A 51 16.61 22.36 9.19
C TYR A 51 16.79 23.02 7.83
N GLN A 52 17.48 22.33 6.94
CA GLN A 52 17.61 22.73 5.54
C GLN A 52 17.14 21.58 4.63
N LEU A 53 16.31 21.89 3.64
CA LEU A 53 15.86 20.93 2.64
C LEU A 53 16.70 21.01 1.37
N TYR A 54 17.05 19.86 0.85
CA TYR A 54 17.63 19.65 -0.47
C TYR A 54 16.65 18.85 -1.32
N SER A 55 16.38 19.27 -2.53
CA SER A 55 15.40 18.60 -3.38
C SER A 55 15.83 18.64 -4.85
N PRO A 56 15.45 17.64 -5.65
CA PRO A 56 15.42 17.81 -7.11
C PRO A 56 14.30 18.77 -7.48
N ALA A 57 14.42 19.35 -8.69
CA ALA A 57 13.39 20.22 -9.28
C ALA A 57 12.14 19.45 -9.71
N GLY A 58 11.09 20.19 -10.03
CA GLY A 58 9.90 19.72 -10.71
C GLY A 58 9.17 18.60 -9.96
N GLU A 59 8.57 17.68 -10.72
CA GLU A 59 7.76 16.57 -10.22
C GLU A 59 8.50 15.62 -9.25
N MET A 60 9.83 15.62 -9.21
CA MET A 60 10.58 14.76 -8.30
C MET A 60 10.64 15.28 -6.86
N GLY A 61 10.02 16.41 -6.53
CA GLY A 61 9.88 16.91 -5.16
C GLY A 61 9.80 18.43 -5.05
N GLY A 62 10.48 19.18 -5.91
CA GLY A 62 10.53 20.65 -5.86
C GLY A 62 9.15 21.28 -5.86
N GLU A 63 8.27 20.86 -6.76
CA GLU A 63 6.89 21.38 -6.85
C GLU A 63 6.08 21.17 -5.58
N VAL A 64 6.23 20.03 -4.92
CA VAL A 64 5.52 19.77 -3.64
C VAL A 64 5.99 20.72 -2.56
N LEU A 65 7.30 20.97 -2.47
CA LEU A 65 7.86 21.89 -1.49
C LEU A 65 7.43 23.34 -1.78
N GLU A 66 7.43 23.75 -3.03
CA GLU A 66 6.96 25.06 -3.49
C GLU A 66 5.46 25.26 -3.14
N MET A 67 4.59 24.30 -3.46
CA MET A 67 3.17 24.35 -3.07
C MET A 67 2.94 24.53 -1.57
N LEU A 68 3.85 23.99 -0.74
CA LEU A 68 3.77 24.11 0.70
C LEU A 68 4.42 25.39 1.24
N GLY A 69 5.14 26.14 0.40
CA GLY A 69 5.94 27.28 0.82
C GLY A 69 7.17 26.89 1.65
N LEU A 70 7.70 25.67 1.44
CA LEU A 70 8.90 25.17 2.06
C LEU A 70 10.12 25.51 1.22
N SER A 71 11.03 26.32 1.76
CA SER A 71 12.28 26.65 1.08
C SER A 71 13.19 25.45 0.97
N CYS A 72 13.76 25.22 -0.20
CA CYS A 72 14.74 24.14 -0.40
C CYS A 72 15.88 24.60 -1.32
N ARG A 73 17.05 23.99 -1.15
CA ARG A 73 18.15 24.09 -2.12
C ARG A 73 17.97 23.03 -3.19
N GLN A 74 17.83 23.46 -4.43
CA GLN A 74 17.73 22.57 -5.58
C GLN A 74 19.10 21.98 -5.90
N VAL A 75 19.21 20.65 -5.94
CA VAL A 75 20.48 19.93 -6.18
C VAL A 75 20.53 19.20 -7.52
N TYR A 76 19.38 18.98 -8.15
CA TYR A 76 19.27 18.22 -9.39
C TYR A 76 18.07 18.69 -10.24
N VAL A 77 18.25 18.74 -11.56
CA VAL A 77 17.16 19.00 -12.53
C VAL A 77 16.93 17.71 -13.31
N PRO A 78 15.79 17.02 -13.12
CA PRO A 78 15.50 15.79 -13.82
C PRO A 78 15.16 16.01 -15.29
N GLY A 79 15.30 14.97 -16.10
CA GLY A 79 14.77 14.91 -17.45
C GLY A 79 13.23 14.86 -17.48
N VAL A 80 12.67 15.09 -18.65
CA VAL A 80 11.22 14.95 -18.92
C VAL A 80 11.03 14.02 -20.11
N PRO A 81 10.39 12.85 -19.91
CA PRO A 81 9.89 12.27 -18.66
C PRO A 81 11.01 11.85 -17.70
N THR A 82 10.68 11.81 -16.40
CA THR A 82 11.62 11.35 -15.38
C THR A 82 11.84 9.83 -15.48
N THR A 83 13.06 9.40 -15.18
CA THR A 83 13.48 8.00 -15.27
C THR A 83 14.10 7.52 -13.97
N ARG A 84 14.40 6.23 -13.89
CA ARG A 84 15.18 5.63 -12.80
C ARG A 84 16.57 6.27 -12.68
N ALA A 85 17.20 6.62 -13.81
CA ALA A 85 18.51 7.26 -13.82
C ALA A 85 18.49 8.63 -13.11
N ASP A 86 17.38 9.38 -13.21
CA ASP A 86 17.20 10.65 -12.50
C ASP A 86 17.15 10.42 -10.97
N THR A 87 16.54 9.32 -10.51
CA THR A 87 16.54 8.96 -9.08
C THR A 87 17.96 8.69 -8.60
N HIS A 88 18.76 7.92 -9.35
CA HIS A 88 20.16 7.63 -9.00
C HIS A 88 21.00 8.90 -8.96
N SER A 89 20.96 9.71 -10.01
CA SER A 89 21.71 10.98 -10.11
C SER A 89 21.34 11.96 -9.00
N CYS A 90 20.05 12.04 -8.65
CA CYS A 90 19.60 12.87 -7.55
C CYS A 90 20.16 12.37 -6.20
N LEU A 91 20.11 11.06 -5.93
CA LEU A 91 20.64 10.48 -4.71
C LEU A 91 22.16 10.71 -4.58
N GLU A 92 22.92 10.54 -5.65
CA GLU A 92 24.36 10.84 -5.68
C GLU A 92 24.64 12.29 -5.32
N LYS A 93 23.84 13.25 -5.82
CA LYS A 93 23.97 14.67 -5.47
C LYS A 93 23.63 14.92 -4.01
N LEU A 94 22.59 14.30 -3.48
CA LEU A 94 22.24 14.42 -2.05
C LEU A 94 23.35 13.84 -1.16
N MET A 95 23.94 12.71 -1.53
CA MET A 95 25.08 12.12 -0.80
C MET A 95 26.31 13.04 -0.83
N ALA A 96 26.57 13.75 -1.94
CA ALA A 96 27.65 14.71 -2.05
C ALA A 96 27.43 15.96 -1.15
N GLU A 97 26.18 16.36 -0.91
CA GLU A 97 25.82 17.43 0.02
C GLU A 97 25.88 16.96 1.51
N LYS A 98 26.17 15.68 1.76
CA LYS A 98 26.28 15.10 3.12
C LYS A 98 25.03 15.34 3.97
N VAL A 99 23.87 15.05 3.40
CA VAL A 99 22.58 15.18 4.10
C VAL A 99 22.49 14.20 5.27
N ASP A 100 21.84 14.62 6.36
CA ASP A 100 21.70 13.81 7.58
C ASP A 100 20.59 12.76 7.47
N LEU A 101 19.61 12.96 6.56
CA LEU A 101 18.47 12.08 6.34
C LEU A 101 18.01 12.18 4.88
N VAL A 102 17.77 11.04 4.24
CA VAL A 102 17.13 10.98 2.93
C VAL A 102 15.66 10.63 3.09
N VAL A 103 14.76 11.56 2.70
CA VAL A 103 13.32 11.30 2.64
C VAL A 103 12.94 10.97 1.20
N PHE A 104 12.38 9.80 0.97
CA PHE A 104 11.96 9.39 -0.36
C PHE A 104 10.49 8.96 -0.39
N CYS A 105 9.80 9.19 -1.51
CA CYS A 105 8.41 8.82 -1.72
C CYS A 105 8.32 7.89 -2.93
N GLY A 106 7.80 6.67 -2.71
CA GLY A 106 7.76 5.66 -3.77
C GLY A 106 7.25 4.29 -3.30
N GLY A 107 7.58 3.26 -4.06
CA GLY A 107 7.36 1.84 -3.75
C GLY A 107 8.68 1.07 -3.62
N ASP A 108 8.59 -0.28 -3.66
CA ASP A 108 9.76 -1.17 -3.48
C ASP A 108 10.85 -0.95 -4.54
N GLY A 109 10.48 -0.69 -5.80
CA GLY A 109 11.45 -0.31 -6.84
C GLY A 109 12.24 0.94 -6.46
N THR A 110 11.58 1.98 -5.91
CA THR A 110 12.27 3.18 -5.43
C THR A 110 13.13 2.88 -4.20
N ALA A 111 12.66 2.04 -3.27
CA ALA A 111 13.45 1.62 -2.11
C ALA A 111 14.72 0.86 -2.53
N ARG A 112 14.62 0.03 -3.57
CA ARG A 112 15.77 -0.66 -4.16
C ARG A 112 16.80 0.33 -4.73
N ASP A 113 16.36 1.36 -5.45
CA ASP A 113 17.24 2.39 -5.99
C ASP A 113 17.92 3.19 -4.88
N VAL A 114 17.19 3.57 -3.83
CA VAL A 114 17.73 4.20 -2.63
C VAL A 114 18.76 3.29 -1.95
N CYS A 115 18.46 2.00 -1.81
CA CYS A 115 19.37 1.02 -1.20
C CYS A 115 20.68 0.88 -2.00
N GLN A 116 20.59 0.90 -3.31
CA GLN A 116 21.76 0.78 -4.18
C GLN A 116 22.74 1.95 -4.04
N ILE A 117 22.24 3.17 -3.85
CA ILE A 117 23.07 4.39 -3.80
C ILE A 117 23.43 4.76 -2.35
N CYS A 118 22.45 4.76 -1.44
CA CYS A 118 22.65 5.21 -0.07
C CYS A 118 23.20 4.11 0.85
N GLY A 119 22.83 2.84 0.60
CA GLY A 119 23.19 1.72 1.46
C GLY A 119 22.83 2.04 2.91
N GLN A 120 23.80 1.86 3.82
CA GLN A 120 23.68 2.17 5.24
C GLN A 120 24.43 3.46 5.63
N GLN A 121 24.88 4.25 4.64
CA GLN A 121 25.73 5.42 4.88
C GLN A 121 24.95 6.62 5.42
N VAL A 122 23.67 6.72 5.08
CA VAL A 122 22.76 7.78 5.51
C VAL A 122 21.43 7.17 5.93
N PRO A 123 20.82 7.63 7.03
CA PRO A 123 19.47 7.22 7.40
C PRO A 123 18.43 7.60 6.34
N VAL A 124 17.37 6.82 6.27
CA VAL A 124 16.29 7.05 5.31
C VAL A 124 14.92 7.08 5.98
N LEU A 125 13.97 7.75 5.36
CA LEU A 125 12.54 7.70 5.68
C LEU A 125 11.74 7.50 4.41
N GLY A 126 11.10 6.35 4.26
CA GLY A 126 10.24 6.03 3.11
C GLY A 126 8.81 6.51 3.31
N ILE A 127 8.32 7.38 2.43
CA ILE A 127 6.91 7.75 2.33
C ILE A 127 6.23 6.77 1.39
N PRO A 128 5.23 6.02 1.85
CA PRO A 128 4.62 4.97 1.05
C PRO A 128 3.72 5.53 -0.06
N ALA A 129 4.04 5.23 -1.32
CA ALA A 129 3.23 5.58 -2.49
C ALA A 129 3.06 4.42 -3.48
N GLY A 130 3.77 3.30 -3.30
CA GLY A 130 3.66 2.12 -4.15
C GLY A 130 2.33 1.37 -3.99
N VAL A 131 2.05 0.48 -4.95
CA VAL A 131 0.83 -0.35 -4.98
C VAL A 131 0.92 -1.50 -3.99
N LYS A 132 2.00 -2.27 -4.07
CA LYS A 132 2.32 -3.42 -3.22
C LYS A 132 3.72 -3.21 -2.69
N MET A 133 3.88 -3.15 -1.39
CA MET A 133 5.15 -2.84 -0.76
C MET A 133 5.50 -3.91 0.25
N TYR A 134 6.71 -4.43 0.12
CA TYR A 134 7.26 -5.52 0.92
C TYR A 134 8.42 -5.07 1.79
N SER A 135 9.06 -3.94 1.43
CA SER A 135 10.19 -3.38 2.16
C SER A 135 9.78 -2.81 3.52
N GLY A 136 10.60 -3.03 4.54
CA GLY A 136 10.39 -2.54 5.89
C GLY A 136 10.81 -1.08 6.13
N CYS A 137 11.38 -0.40 5.14
CA CYS A 137 11.90 0.97 5.27
C CYS A 137 10.85 2.08 5.11
N PHE A 138 9.60 1.73 4.85
CA PHE A 138 8.51 2.69 4.72
C PHE A 138 7.80 2.92 6.05
N ALA A 139 7.42 4.16 6.30
CA ALA A 139 6.46 4.47 7.35
C ALA A 139 5.11 3.81 7.07
N VAL A 140 4.31 3.63 8.11
CA VAL A 140 2.98 3.01 8.00
C VAL A 140 2.10 3.79 7.02
N ASN A 141 2.17 5.12 7.00
CA ASN A 141 1.51 6.00 6.03
C ASN A 141 2.24 7.36 5.93
N PRO A 142 1.82 8.26 4.99
CA PRO A 142 2.43 9.57 4.84
C PRO A 142 2.38 10.46 6.09
N ARG A 143 1.29 10.39 6.86
CA ARG A 143 1.13 11.19 8.07
C ARG A 143 2.08 10.74 9.19
N ILE A 144 2.25 9.43 9.35
CA ILE A 144 3.24 8.85 10.26
C ILE A 144 4.66 9.22 9.80
N ALA A 145 4.95 9.17 8.49
CA ALA A 145 6.22 9.63 7.96
C ALA A 145 6.48 11.10 8.33
N GLY A 146 5.49 11.97 8.18
CA GLY A 146 5.60 13.37 8.54
C GLY A 146 5.78 13.60 10.04
N ASN A 147 5.13 12.82 10.90
CA ASN A 147 5.34 12.87 12.35
C ASN A 147 6.76 12.43 12.72
N LEU A 148 7.26 11.34 12.13
CA LEU A 148 8.65 10.90 12.32
C LEU A 148 9.65 11.98 11.90
N LEU A 149 9.43 12.58 10.73
CA LEU A 149 10.30 13.65 10.22
C LEU A 149 10.27 14.88 11.16
N ARG A 150 9.07 15.26 11.60
CA ARG A 150 8.91 16.36 12.57
C ARG A 150 9.64 16.07 13.88
N ASP A 151 9.48 14.87 14.42
CA ASP A 151 10.11 14.51 15.69
C ASP A 151 11.63 14.41 15.54
N TYR A 152 12.15 13.98 14.39
CA TYR A 152 13.56 14.02 14.04
C TYR A 152 14.11 15.47 14.03
N ILE A 153 13.44 16.39 13.32
CA ILE A 153 13.83 17.81 13.24
C ILE A 153 13.83 18.46 14.62
N LEU A 154 12.87 18.11 15.49
CA LEU A 154 12.76 18.64 16.85
C LEU A 154 13.73 17.99 17.86
N GLY A 155 14.62 17.10 17.41
CA GLY A 155 15.54 16.37 18.28
C GLY A 155 14.86 15.47 19.31
N ARG A 156 13.62 15.04 19.05
CA ARG A 156 12.90 14.13 19.93
C ARG A 156 13.43 12.70 19.78
N ASN A 157 13.06 11.86 20.73
CA ASN A 157 13.55 10.48 20.80
C ASN A 157 13.07 9.66 19.60
N VAL A 158 13.89 9.60 18.55
CA VAL A 158 13.75 8.74 17.37
C VAL A 158 14.92 7.76 17.36
N SER A 159 14.71 6.59 16.80
CA SER A 159 15.73 5.57 16.62
C SER A 159 15.96 5.28 15.15
N PHE A 160 17.05 4.60 14.85
CA PHE A 160 17.37 4.11 13.53
C PHE A 160 17.47 2.59 13.61
N GLU A 161 16.83 1.90 12.65
CA GLU A 161 16.85 0.46 12.59
C GLU A 161 17.18 -0.01 11.17
N LEU A 162 17.97 -1.09 11.08
CA LEU A 162 18.18 -1.76 9.79
C LEU A 162 16.88 -2.44 9.36
N ARG A 163 16.42 -2.09 8.17
CA ARG A 163 15.19 -2.61 7.57
C ARG A 163 15.46 -3.19 6.20
N GLU A 164 14.81 -4.33 5.95
CA GLU A 164 14.94 -5.05 4.69
C GLU A 164 14.34 -4.25 3.54
N VAL A 165 15.04 -4.25 2.41
CA VAL A 165 14.54 -3.81 1.11
C VAL A 165 14.20 -5.05 0.31
N MET A 166 12.92 -5.21 0.02
CA MET A 166 12.34 -6.37 -0.65
C MET A 166 11.67 -5.92 -1.95
N ASP A 167 11.68 -6.77 -2.96
CA ASP A 167 10.87 -6.54 -4.16
C ASP A 167 10.34 -7.88 -4.68
N LEU A 168 9.29 -7.83 -5.48
CA LEU A 168 8.73 -9.04 -6.08
C LEU A 168 9.67 -9.58 -7.14
N ASP A 169 9.95 -10.87 -7.08
CA ASP A 169 10.51 -11.59 -8.20
C ASP A 169 9.36 -12.02 -9.13
N GLU A 170 9.07 -11.20 -10.13
CA GLU A 170 7.98 -11.46 -11.09
C GLU A 170 8.21 -12.74 -11.92
N ALA A 171 9.47 -13.20 -12.02
CA ALA A 171 9.82 -14.42 -12.74
C ALA A 171 9.35 -15.71 -12.02
N ILE A 172 9.00 -15.60 -10.73
CA ILE A 172 8.62 -16.75 -9.88
C ILE A 172 7.25 -16.50 -9.23
N LEU A 173 6.31 -15.95 -9.94
CA LEU A 173 4.90 -15.90 -9.51
C LEU A 173 4.31 -17.31 -9.60
N GLY A 174 4.56 -18.11 -8.56
CA GLY A 174 3.88 -19.39 -8.39
C GLY A 174 2.39 -19.17 -8.08
N ARG A 175 1.57 -20.18 -8.40
CA ARG A 175 0.10 -20.14 -8.18
C ARG A 175 -0.31 -19.91 -6.73
N TYR A 176 0.61 -20.15 -5.76
CA TYR A 176 0.33 -20.16 -4.32
C TYR A 176 1.30 -19.31 -3.48
N CYS A 177 2.36 -18.78 -4.04
CA CYS A 177 3.40 -18.05 -3.30
C CYS A 177 3.78 -16.76 -4.01
N VAL A 178 3.88 -15.69 -3.23
CA VAL A 178 4.52 -14.45 -3.64
C VAL A 178 5.96 -14.52 -3.13
N ASN A 179 6.93 -14.73 -4.01
CA ASN A 179 8.34 -14.69 -3.65
C ASN A 179 8.83 -13.24 -3.69
N ALA A 180 9.13 -12.69 -2.51
CA ALA A 180 9.84 -11.44 -2.39
C ALA A 180 11.34 -11.74 -2.25
N LYS A 181 12.16 -11.07 -3.07
CA LYS A 181 13.63 -11.17 -3.02
C LYS A 181 14.18 -10.07 -2.13
N LEU A 182 15.10 -10.44 -1.24
CA LEU A 182 15.87 -9.47 -0.46
C LEU A 182 16.92 -8.82 -1.36
N TYR A 183 16.91 -7.49 -1.45
CA TYR A 183 17.88 -6.69 -2.18
C TYR A 183 18.97 -6.09 -1.29
N GLY A 184 18.69 -5.86 -0.02
CA GLY A 184 19.62 -5.28 0.93
C GLY A 184 18.94 -4.72 2.16
N TYR A 185 19.66 -3.85 2.87
CA TYR A 185 19.19 -3.20 4.07
C TYR A 185 19.41 -1.70 4.01
N LEU A 186 18.46 -0.94 4.53
CA LEU A 186 18.52 0.51 4.74
C LEU A 186 18.44 0.81 6.24
N LEU A 187 19.17 1.83 6.68
CA LEU A 187 19.04 2.37 8.03
C LEU A 187 17.81 3.30 8.06
N ALA A 188 16.69 2.81 8.54
CA ALA A 188 15.41 3.54 8.50
C ALA A 188 15.13 4.26 9.83
N LEU A 189 14.62 5.50 9.71
CA LEU A 189 14.13 6.29 10.86
C LEU A 189 12.89 5.63 11.45
N ASN A 190 12.90 5.35 12.75
CA ASN A 190 11.83 4.66 13.45
C ASN A 190 11.50 5.31 14.79
N GLN A 191 10.24 5.13 15.21
CA GLN A 191 9.78 5.43 16.56
C GLN A 191 8.73 4.38 16.96
N GLY A 192 9.18 3.30 17.58
CA GLY A 192 8.29 2.19 17.98
C GLY A 192 7.57 1.53 16.80
N ILE A 193 6.25 1.65 16.70
CA ILE A 193 5.39 0.96 15.71
C ILE A 193 5.27 1.76 14.39
N SER A 194 6.09 2.76 14.16
CA SER A 194 5.92 3.73 13.06
C SER A 194 6.35 3.21 11.67
N LEU A 195 7.10 2.11 11.61
CA LEU A 195 7.50 1.47 10.34
C LEU A 195 6.63 0.25 10.02
N GLN A 196 6.53 -0.05 8.74
CA GLN A 196 5.93 -1.30 8.29
C GLN A 196 6.80 -2.48 8.77
N GLY A 197 6.16 -3.51 9.33
CA GLY A 197 6.83 -4.79 9.48
C GLY A 197 7.17 -5.32 8.09
N SER A 198 8.41 -5.82 7.90
CA SER A 198 8.70 -6.60 6.69
C SER A 198 7.66 -7.72 6.59
N LYS A 199 7.14 -7.95 5.38
CA LYS A 199 6.31 -9.13 5.15
C LYS A 199 7.20 -10.38 5.24
N ALA A 200 7.49 -10.84 6.44
CA ALA A 200 7.58 -12.28 6.63
C ALA A 200 6.21 -12.82 6.17
N ALA A 201 6.22 -13.69 5.16
CA ALA A 201 5.03 -14.42 4.80
C ALA A 201 4.55 -15.08 6.09
N SER A 202 3.60 -14.45 6.80
CA SER A 202 2.86 -15.15 7.84
C SER A 202 2.11 -16.19 7.05
N ALA A 203 2.65 -17.40 7.04
CA ALA A 203 1.96 -18.56 6.52
C ALA A 203 0.66 -18.62 7.31
N ALA A 204 -0.42 -18.09 6.71
CA ALA A 204 -1.75 -18.40 7.20
C ALA A 204 -1.80 -19.91 7.19
N ASP A 205 -2.20 -20.50 8.30
CA ASP A 205 -2.39 -21.95 8.35
C ASP A 205 -3.30 -22.29 7.16
N PRO A 206 -2.85 -23.09 6.18
CA PRO A 206 -3.64 -23.41 5.00
C PRO A 206 -4.98 -24.02 5.35
N PHE A 207 -5.04 -24.76 6.45
CA PHE A 207 -6.24 -25.41 6.96
C PHE A 207 -7.26 -24.40 7.51
N GLU A 208 -6.81 -23.38 8.27
CA GLU A 208 -7.71 -22.30 8.73
C GLU A 208 -8.30 -21.53 7.55
N ALA A 209 -7.49 -21.26 6.52
CA ALA A 209 -7.93 -20.55 5.33
C ALA A 209 -8.96 -21.37 4.52
N GLU A 210 -8.80 -22.68 4.46
CA GLU A 210 -9.72 -23.60 3.80
C GLU A 210 -11.09 -23.61 4.49
N LEU A 211 -11.12 -23.81 5.81
CA LEU A 211 -12.37 -23.81 6.60
C LEU A 211 -13.10 -22.47 6.50
N LEU A 212 -12.36 -21.36 6.55
CA LEU A 212 -12.94 -20.02 6.41
C LEU A 212 -13.53 -19.80 5.00
N ALA A 213 -12.86 -20.31 3.98
CA ALA A 213 -13.34 -20.22 2.60
C ALA A 213 -14.63 -21.00 2.40
N GLU A 214 -14.69 -22.25 2.88
CA GLU A 214 -15.89 -23.07 2.85
C GLU A 214 -17.08 -22.36 3.53
N GLU A 215 -16.86 -21.83 4.72
CA GLU A 215 -17.88 -21.10 5.48
C GLU A 215 -18.40 -19.88 4.75
N LEU A 216 -17.50 -19.05 4.19
CA LEU A 216 -17.87 -17.83 3.47
C LEU A 216 -18.62 -18.16 2.18
N VAL A 217 -18.18 -19.18 1.43
CA VAL A 217 -18.83 -19.64 0.20
C VAL A 217 -20.22 -20.22 0.47
N SER A 218 -20.40 -20.97 1.58
CA SER A 218 -21.70 -21.52 1.95
C SER A 218 -22.75 -20.45 2.24
N ARG A 219 -22.32 -19.26 2.69
CA ARG A 219 -23.18 -18.10 3.01
C ARG A 219 -23.39 -17.16 1.83
N MET A 220 -22.81 -17.42 0.67
CA MET A 220 -23.00 -16.56 -0.49
C MET A 220 -24.43 -16.67 -1.02
N GLN A 221 -25.00 -15.51 -1.29
CA GLN A 221 -26.37 -15.35 -1.75
C GLN A 221 -26.43 -15.30 -3.30
N ALA A 222 -27.52 -15.83 -3.85
CA ALA A 222 -27.80 -15.67 -5.28
C ALA A 222 -28.02 -14.18 -5.63
N ASP A 223 -27.68 -13.81 -6.85
CA ASP A 223 -27.84 -12.48 -7.45
C ASP A 223 -27.09 -11.34 -6.74
N VAL A 224 -26.21 -11.66 -5.79
CA VAL A 224 -25.31 -10.70 -5.16
C VAL A 224 -23.96 -10.73 -5.87
N LEU A 225 -23.45 -9.54 -6.21
CA LEU A 225 -22.10 -9.35 -6.73
C LEU A 225 -21.09 -9.37 -5.57
N TYR A 226 -20.13 -10.28 -5.62
CA TYR A 226 -19.04 -10.35 -4.63
C TYR A 226 -17.73 -9.83 -5.25
N ILE A 227 -17.19 -8.76 -4.68
CA ILE A 227 -15.88 -8.21 -5.01
C ILE A 227 -14.87 -8.84 -4.05
N ILE A 228 -14.03 -9.74 -4.55
CA ILE A 228 -13.10 -10.52 -3.73
C ILE A 228 -11.68 -9.97 -3.92
N GLY A 229 -11.13 -9.40 -2.86
CA GLY A 229 -9.81 -8.78 -2.84
C GLY A 229 -8.65 -9.78 -2.98
N PRO A 230 -7.40 -9.26 -3.09
CA PRO A 230 -6.19 -10.07 -3.15
C PRO A 230 -5.82 -10.71 -1.80
N GLY A 231 -5.01 -11.75 -1.86
CA GLY A 231 -4.40 -12.41 -0.70
C GLY A 231 -4.64 -13.91 -0.66
N SER A 232 -3.77 -14.64 0.05
CA SER A 232 -3.85 -16.11 0.14
C SER A 232 -5.17 -16.61 0.73
N THR A 233 -5.71 -15.92 1.74
CA THR A 233 -6.99 -16.30 2.37
C THR A 233 -8.18 -16.09 1.42
N THR A 234 -8.23 -14.95 0.73
CA THR A 234 -9.30 -14.67 -0.24
C THR A 234 -9.16 -15.51 -1.51
N PHE A 235 -7.94 -15.91 -1.86
CA PHE A 235 -7.70 -16.82 -2.98
C PHE A 235 -8.32 -18.20 -2.73
N LYS A 236 -8.29 -18.69 -1.49
CA LYS A 236 -8.98 -19.93 -1.11
C LYS A 236 -10.49 -19.87 -1.36
N ILE A 237 -11.11 -18.71 -1.15
CA ILE A 237 -12.53 -18.49 -1.49
C ILE A 237 -12.76 -18.66 -2.99
N LYS A 238 -11.86 -18.13 -3.83
CA LYS A 238 -11.95 -18.25 -5.31
C LYS A 238 -11.76 -19.70 -5.76
N GLU A 239 -10.85 -20.44 -5.13
CA GLU A 239 -10.66 -21.89 -5.36
C GLU A 239 -11.91 -22.68 -4.98
N HIS A 240 -12.52 -22.41 -3.81
CA HIS A 240 -13.76 -23.06 -3.34
C HIS A 240 -14.98 -22.78 -4.23
N LEU A 241 -14.99 -21.60 -4.88
CA LEU A 241 -16.01 -21.27 -5.89
C LEU A 241 -15.78 -21.97 -7.21
N GLY A 242 -14.60 -22.58 -7.43
CA GLY A 242 -14.22 -23.21 -8.70
C GLY A 242 -13.94 -22.20 -9.82
N VAL A 243 -13.61 -20.94 -9.48
CA VAL A 243 -13.33 -19.89 -10.46
C VAL A 243 -11.82 -19.68 -10.65
N ASP A 244 -11.41 -19.35 -11.88
CA ASP A 244 -10.02 -19.04 -12.23
C ASP A 244 -9.68 -17.59 -11.81
N GLY A 245 -9.71 -17.34 -10.49
CA GLY A 245 -9.41 -16.04 -9.91
C GLY A 245 -7.91 -15.76 -9.77
N THR A 246 -7.59 -14.57 -9.29
CA THR A 246 -6.21 -14.10 -9.09
C THR A 246 -5.79 -14.12 -7.62
N LEU A 247 -4.52 -14.46 -7.34
CA LEU A 247 -3.96 -14.39 -5.98
C LEU A 247 -3.75 -12.94 -5.52
N ILE A 248 -3.34 -12.08 -6.43
CA ILE A 248 -2.88 -10.72 -6.13
C ILE A 248 -3.75 -9.61 -6.75
N GLY A 249 -4.81 -9.98 -7.47
CA GLY A 249 -5.79 -9.08 -8.07
C GLY A 249 -7.14 -9.09 -7.35
N VAL A 250 -8.02 -8.21 -7.78
CA VAL A 250 -9.40 -8.11 -7.33
C VAL A 250 -10.30 -8.77 -8.37
N ASP A 251 -11.09 -9.75 -7.96
CA ASP A 251 -12.00 -10.46 -8.87
C ASP A 251 -13.46 -10.22 -8.46
N ALA A 252 -14.33 -10.11 -9.46
CA ALA A 252 -15.76 -9.98 -9.26
C ALA A 252 -16.47 -11.29 -9.62
N VAL A 253 -17.29 -11.80 -8.69
CA VAL A 253 -18.00 -13.07 -8.81
C VAL A 253 -19.48 -12.86 -8.53
N LYS A 254 -20.35 -13.47 -9.33
CA LYS A 254 -21.79 -13.50 -9.12
C LYS A 254 -22.33 -14.89 -9.46
N ASN A 255 -23.20 -15.44 -8.65
CA ASN A 255 -23.78 -16.77 -8.85
C ASN A 255 -22.72 -17.86 -9.07
N ARG A 256 -21.61 -17.80 -8.32
CA ARG A 256 -20.42 -18.67 -8.45
C ARG A 256 -19.73 -18.62 -9.82
N GLN A 257 -19.97 -17.59 -10.60
CA GLN A 257 -19.30 -17.36 -11.88
C GLN A 257 -18.39 -16.15 -11.79
N LEU A 258 -17.21 -16.25 -12.40
CA LEU A 258 -16.28 -15.15 -12.54
C LEU A 258 -16.82 -14.14 -13.56
N ILE A 259 -17.16 -12.94 -13.10
CA ILE A 259 -17.70 -11.85 -13.93
C ILE A 259 -16.58 -10.96 -14.45
N ALA A 260 -15.58 -10.69 -13.61
CA ALA A 260 -14.38 -9.97 -14.02
C ALA A 260 -13.17 -10.49 -13.24
N LYS A 261 -12.07 -10.73 -13.96
CA LYS A 261 -10.79 -11.17 -13.43
C LYS A 261 -9.83 -9.98 -13.36
N ASP A 262 -9.14 -9.83 -12.22
CA ASP A 262 -8.19 -8.73 -11.96
C ASP A 262 -8.78 -7.35 -12.31
N ALA A 263 -9.98 -7.09 -11.83
CA ALA A 263 -10.78 -5.91 -12.17
C ALA A 263 -10.15 -4.63 -11.63
N ASP A 264 -10.09 -3.61 -12.47
CA ASP A 264 -9.73 -2.24 -12.09
C ASP A 264 -10.90 -1.48 -11.45
N GLU A 265 -10.64 -0.28 -10.93
CA GLU A 265 -11.67 0.57 -10.31
C GLU A 265 -12.84 0.85 -11.25
N LEU A 266 -12.58 1.16 -12.53
CA LEU A 266 -13.63 1.51 -13.50
C LEU A 266 -14.52 0.32 -13.81
N THR A 267 -13.95 -0.87 -13.97
CA THR A 267 -14.70 -2.12 -14.15
C THR A 267 -15.57 -2.40 -12.93
N LEU A 268 -15.03 -2.25 -11.71
CA LEU A 268 -15.80 -2.44 -10.47
C LEU A 268 -16.97 -1.44 -10.36
N LEU A 269 -16.74 -0.17 -10.68
CA LEU A 269 -17.79 0.85 -10.63
C LEU A 269 -18.89 0.60 -11.65
N ARG A 270 -18.55 0.12 -12.88
CA ARG A 270 -19.52 -0.29 -13.89
C ARG A 270 -20.35 -1.47 -13.39
N LEU A 271 -19.70 -2.52 -12.88
CA LEU A 271 -20.41 -3.68 -12.34
C LEU A 271 -21.34 -3.32 -11.19
N LEU A 272 -20.93 -2.39 -10.32
CA LEU A 272 -21.78 -1.89 -9.24
C LEU A 272 -22.97 -1.06 -9.72
N ALA A 273 -22.88 -0.41 -10.87
CA ALA A 273 -24.01 0.27 -11.47
C ALA A 273 -25.08 -0.71 -12.00
N GLU A 274 -24.62 -1.87 -12.49
CA GLU A 274 -25.49 -2.94 -13.04
C GLU A 274 -26.00 -3.90 -11.94
N ASN A 275 -25.37 -3.90 -10.75
CA ASN A 275 -25.65 -4.82 -9.64
C ASN A 275 -25.89 -4.03 -8.34
N PRO A 276 -27.12 -3.68 -8.01
CA PRO A 276 -27.44 -2.89 -6.81
C PRO A 276 -27.15 -3.63 -5.50
N SER A 277 -27.12 -4.97 -5.52
CA SER A 277 -26.73 -5.79 -4.38
C SER A 277 -25.30 -6.29 -4.56
N ALA A 278 -24.38 -5.78 -3.74
CA ALA A 278 -22.98 -6.15 -3.82
C ALA A 278 -22.35 -6.24 -2.43
N LYS A 279 -21.33 -7.11 -2.30
CA LYS A 279 -20.52 -7.26 -1.09
C LYS A 279 -19.04 -7.26 -1.43
N ILE A 280 -18.22 -6.78 -0.51
CA ILE A 280 -16.76 -6.83 -0.60
C ILE A 280 -16.25 -7.87 0.38
N ILE A 281 -15.39 -8.78 -0.08
CA ILE A 281 -14.66 -9.72 0.78
C ILE A 281 -13.16 -9.40 0.66
N VAL A 282 -12.55 -9.05 1.78
CA VAL A 282 -11.14 -8.70 1.87
C VAL A 282 -10.47 -9.36 3.06
N THR A 283 -9.16 -9.54 2.96
CA THR A 283 -8.32 -10.00 4.07
C THR A 283 -7.35 -8.89 4.49
N CYS A 284 -6.87 -8.91 5.72
CA CYS A 284 -5.78 -8.02 6.10
C CYS A 284 -4.47 -8.48 5.46
N ILE A 285 -3.65 -7.51 5.07
CA ILE A 285 -2.33 -7.75 4.52
C ILE A 285 -1.38 -8.03 5.68
N GLY A 286 -0.98 -9.28 5.85
CA GLY A 286 0.06 -9.82 6.74
C GLY A 286 0.41 -8.96 7.95
N GLY A 287 1.64 -8.98 8.42
CA GLY A 287 2.07 -8.23 9.60
C GLY A 287 1.83 -6.70 9.59
N ALA A 288 1.50 -6.11 8.43
CA ALA A 288 1.13 -4.70 8.33
C ALA A 288 -0.31 -4.39 8.74
N GLY A 289 -1.23 -5.38 8.72
CA GLY A 289 -2.60 -5.23 9.20
C GLY A 289 -3.53 -4.34 8.37
N PHE A 290 -3.17 -3.97 7.13
CA PHE A 290 -4.03 -3.16 6.27
C PHE A 290 -5.17 -3.99 5.65
N VAL A 291 -6.39 -3.47 5.72
CA VAL A 291 -7.58 -4.05 5.08
C VAL A 291 -7.84 -3.39 3.73
N PHE A 292 -7.69 -2.08 3.64
CA PHE A 292 -7.87 -1.29 2.42
C PHE A 292 -6.70 -0.33 2.18
N GLY A 293 -6.48 0.02 0.91
CA GLY A 293 -5.52 1.01 0.45
C GLY A 293 -4.10 0.48 0.21
N ARG A 294 -3.85 -0.77 0.58
CA ARG A 294 -2.58 -1.44 0.37
C ARG A 294 -2.80 -2.76 -0.35
N GLY A 295 -2.30 -2.86 -1.58
CA GLY A 295 -2.43 -4.07 -2.40
C GLY A 295 -3.80 -4.32 -3.01
N ASN A 296 -4.80 -3.49 -2.71
CA ASN A 296 -6.17 -3.58 -3.24
C ASN A 296 -6.77 -2.20 -3.57
N GLN A 297 -5.96 -1.28 -4.11
CA GLN A 297 -6.39 0.08 -4.43
C GLN A 297 -7.50 0.15 -5.49
N GLN A 298 -7.73 -0.92 -6.25
CA GLN A 298 -8.87 -1.07 -7.15
C GLN A 298 -10.21 -0.97 -6.38
N ILE A 299 -10.24 -1.48 -5.12
CA ILE A 299 -11.34 -1.27 -4.19
C ILE A 299 -11.18 0.11 -3.55
N SER A 300 -11.40 1.13 -4.38
CA SER A 300 -11.19 2.53 -4.02
C SER A 300 -12.24 3.06 -3.05
N ALA A 301 -12.03 4.28 -2.56
CA ALA A 301 -13.00 4.99 -1.75
C ALA A 301 -14.39 5.07 -2.43
N LYS A 302 -14.44 5.26 -3.77
CA LYS A 302 -15.69 5.28 -4.53
C LYS A 302 -16.39 3.93 -4.56
N VAL A 303 -15.64 2.85 -4.75
CA VAL A 303 -16.15 1.47 -4.71
C VAL A 303 -16.72 1.16 -3.33
N ILE A 304 -15.96 1.48 -2.27
CA ILE A 304 -16.37 1.26 -0.88
C ILE A 304 -17.65 2.05 -0.54
N GLN A 305 -17.70 3.31 -0.95
CA GLN A 305 -18.89 4.15 -0.73
C GLN A 305 -20.14 3.59 -1.43
N ARG A 306 -19.99 3.02 -2.62
CA ARG A 306 -21.09 2.44 -3.39
C ARG A 306 -21.62 1.16 -2.75
N VAL A 307 -20.74 0.32 -2.21
CA VAL A 307 -21.10 -0.96 -1.57
C VAL A 307 -21.65 -0.76 -0.16
N GLY A 308 -21.10 0.19 0.59
CA GLY A 308 -21.45 0.44 1.99
C GLY A 308 -20.67 -0.44 2.98
N LYS A 309 -20.38 0.13 4.15
CA LYS A 309 -19.59 -0.51 5.21
C LYS A 309 -20.19 -1.82 5.70
N GLU A 310 -21.50 -1.89 5.78
CA GLU A 310 -22.29 -3.03 6.25
C GLU A 310 -22.18 -4.26 5.32
N ASN A 311 -21.78 -4.04 4.07
CA ASN A 311 -21.57 -5.08 3.06
C ASN A 311 -20.10 -5.50 2.91
N ILE A 312 -19.25 -5.11 3.84
CA ILE A 312 -17.84 -5.51 3.87
C ILE A 312 -17.67 -6.70 4.80
N GLN A 313 -17.14 -7.79 4.27
CA GLN A 313 -16.79 -9.01 4.99
C GLN A 313 -15.28 -9.14 5.09
N LEU A 314 -14.80 -9.35 6.31
CA LEU A 314 -13.38 -9.58 6.58
C LEU A 314 -13.11 -11.09 6.63
N ALA A 315 -12.30 -11.57 5.69
CA ALA A 315 -11.82 -12.95 5.65
C ALA A 315 -10.42 -13.01 6.30
N VAL A 316 -10.36 -13.13 7.61
CA VAL A 316 -9.11 -13.12 8.37
C VAL A 316 -9.03 -14.35 9.25
N THR A 317 -7.97 -15.15 9.07
CA THR A 317 -7.73 -16.36 9.86
C THR A 317 -7.31 -16.01 11.29
N LYS A 318 -7.49 -16.95 12.22
CA LYS A 318 -7.08 -16.79 13.62
C LYS A 318 -5.58 -16.55 13.75
N SER A 319 -4.78 -17.28 13.00
CA SER A 319 -3.33 -17.11 12.94
C SER A 319 -2.93 -15.69 12.49
N LYS A 320 -3.63 -15.12 11.49
CA LYS A 320 -3.41 -13.73 11.06
C LYS A 320 -3.77 -12.72 12.15
N LEU A 321 -4.88 -12.90 12.85
CA LEU A 321 -5.26 -12.02 13.96
C LEU A 321 -4.24 -12.06 15.09
N LEU A 322 -3.73 -13.25 15.44
CA LEU A 322 -2.67 -13.40 16.43
C LEU A 322 -1.37 -12.70 16.01
N SER A 323 -1.02 -12.76 14.72
CA SER A 323 0.18 -12.08 14.19
C SER A 323 0.13 -10.55 14.27
N LEU A 324 -1.05 -9.97 14.44
CA LEU A 324 -1.21 -8.53 14.67
C LEU A 324 -0.81 -8.10 16.09
N ASN A 325 -0.55 -9.04 17.03
CA ASN A 325 -0.14 -8.73 18.39
C ASN A 325 -1.04 -7.68 19.07
N GLN A 326 -2.35 -7.86 18.99
CA GLN A 326 -3.39 -6.97 19.51
C GLN A 326 -3.45 -5.58 18.88
N ARG A 327 -2.65 -5.29 17.86
CA ARG A 327 -2.74 -4.02 17.11
C ARG A 327 -4.03 -3.99 16.30
N PRO A 328 -4.68 -2.83 16.14
CA PRO A 328 -5.83 -2.72 15.25
C PRO A 328 -5.44 -3.03 13.80
N MET A 329 -6.41 -3.41 13.00
CA MET A 329 -6.27 -3.36 11.55
C MET A 329 -6.39 -1.91 11.07
N TYR A 330 -5.85 -1.61 9.87
CA TYR A 330 -5.74 -0.25 9.36
C TYR A 330 -6.40 -0.09 7.99
N VAL A 331 -6.82 1.15 7.71
CA VAL A 331 -7.29 1.61 6.41
C VAL A 331 -6.53 2.85 5.97
N ASP A 332 -6.18 2.91 4.67
CA ASP A 332 -5.47 4.02 4.02
C ASP A 332 -5.93 4.11 2.55
N THR A 333 -7.21 4.40 2.33
CA THR A 333 -7.79 4.49 0.98
C THR A 333 -7.32 5.73 0.22
N GLY A 334 -6.67 6.68 0.90
CA GLY A 334 -6.31 7.99 0.38
C GLY A 334 -7.45 9.00 0.42
N ASP A 335 -8.59 8.65 1.04
CA ASP A 335 -9.71 9.53 1.34
C ASP A 335 -10.01 9.48 2.84
N ALA A 336 -9.66 10.56 3.56
CA ALA A 336 -9.79 10.63 5.01
C ALA A 336 -11.23 10.48 5.52
N LYS A 337 -12.24 10.85 4.69
CA LYS A 337 -13.65 10.67 5.05
C LYS A 337 -14.04 9.21 5.02
N ILE A 338 -13.62 8.49 3.98
CA ILE A 338 -13.87 7.05 3.85
C ILE A 338 -13.07 6.27 4.89
N ASP A 339 -11.84 6.65 5.16
CA ASP A 339 -11.02 6.02 6.21
C ASP A 339 -11.68 6.16 7.58
N SER A 340 -12.21 7.36 7.89
CA SER A 340 -12.97 7.60 9.13
C SER A 340 -14.31 6.85 9.17
N TYR A 341 -15.01 6.73 8.03
CA TYR A 341 -16.25 5.96 7.91
C TYR A 341 -16.01 4.47 8.15
N LEU A 342 -14.88 3.92 7.67
CA LEU A 342 -14.51 2.54 7.85
C LEU A 342 -14.01 2.21 9.26
N ALA A 343 -13.52 3.18 10.02
CA ALA A 343 -13.07 2.95 11.38
C ALA A 343 -14.19 2.39 12.27
N GLY A 344 -13.82 1.53 13.22
CA GLY A 344 -14.78 0.93 14.17
C GLY A 344 -14.52 -0.56 14.38
N TYR A 345 -15.52 -1.26 14.90
CA TYR A 345 -15.44 -2.68 15.21
C TYR A 345 -16.17 -3.51 14.18
N TYR A 346 -15.52 -4.60 13.75
CA TYR A 346 -16.05 -5.54 12.78
C TYR A 346 -16.15 -6.94 13.37
N LYS A 347 -17.25 -7.61 13.09
CA LYS A 347 -17.39 -9.02 13.40
C LYS A 347 -16.70 -9.85 12.32
N ILE A 348 -15.73 -10.67 12.72
CA ILE A 348 -14.92 -11.52 11.84
C ILE A 348 -15.31 -12.97 12.11
N PRO A 349 -15.83 -13.70 11.12
CA PRO A 349 -16.06 -15.12 11.25
C PRO A 349 -14.71 -15.86 11.30
N LEU A 350 -14.57 -16.78 12.23
CA LEU A 350 -13.40 -17.67 12.36
C LEU A 350 -13.74 -19.10 11.94
N SER A 351 -15.00 -19.50 12.13
CA SER A 351 -15.58 -20.76 11.69
C SER A 351 -17.11 -20.65 11.61
N SER A 352 -17.82 -21.75 11.31
CA SER A 352 -19.28 -21.78 11.29
C SER A 352 -19.93 -21.40 12.64
N GLN A 353 -19.24 -21.63 13.75
CA GLN A 353 -19.75 -21.40 15.11
C GLN A 353 -18.99 -20.31 15.88
N GLU A 354 -17.82 -19.91 15.42
CA GLU A 354 -16.95 -18.96 16.13
C GLU A 354 -16.80 -17.66 15.34
N SER A 355 -16.94 -16.54 16.03
CA SER A 355 -16.61 -15.21 15.48
C SER A 355 -15.94 -14.36 16.55
N THR A 356 -15.13 -13.43 16.14
CA THR A 356 -14.50 -12.45 17.02
C THR A 356 -14.86 -11.03 16.58
N VAL A 357 -14.64 -10.07 17.45
CA VAL A 357 -14.78 -8.64 17.13
C VAL A 357 -13.40 -8.01 17.12
N TYR A 358 -13.07 -7.32 16.02
CA TYR A 358 -11.76 -6.71 15.87
C TYR A 358 -11.86 -5.26 15.42
N LYS A 359 -10.93 -4.43 15.90
CA LYS A 359 -10.93 -3.00 15.63
C LYS A 359 -10.25 -2.69 14.31
N ILE A 360 -10.89 -1.89 13.48
CA ILE A 360 -10.28 -1.18 12.35
C ILE A 360 -10.10 0.29 12.76
N GLN A 361 -8.95 0.85 12.46
CA GLN A 361 -8.59 2.22 12.74
C GLN A 361 -8.14 2.93 11.46
N ASN A 362 -8.61 4.15 11.26
CA ASN A 362 -8.01 5.08 10.32
C ASN A 362 -6.68 5.58 10.87
N ILE A 363 -5.77 5.91 9.99
CA ILE A 363 -4.43 6.34 10.36
C ILE A 363 -4.25 7.82 10.00
#